data_0f3825fbf7bce51c55a52d9a393bade9
#
_entry.id   0f3825fbf7bce51c55a52d9a393bade9
#
_cell.length_a   1.000
_cell.length_b   1.000
_cell.length_c   1.000
_cell.angle_alpha   90.00
_cell.angle_beta   90.00
_cell.angle_gamma   90.00
#
_symmetry.space_group_name_H-M   'P 1'
#
loop_
_entity.id
_entity.type
_entity.pdbx_description
1 polymer ?
#
loop_
_entity_poly.entity_id
_entity_poly.type
_entity_poly.pdbx_seq_one_letter_code
_entity_poly.pdbx_strand_id
1 'polypeptide(L)'
;MTYFPLTKEQEEWRDRAADIAXKXXAPRAEETDRLGRYPQESLDAXKRXGLFGLRVSKEHGGVGADMVXTSLVIEELAKKCPSTCMCYKMXXEAAXXICQIPTXYQVEXFVKPMAKGEVFTTIAGSETWGEGDNWTAAXTASAVXKVPGGYQLDGIRKSYVTSAGHATHFQFHCRVGEDSPQSAASRLFVAAXEIDWEILXPWNGLGMRGNSSSPVKFXGFVPEXNRLGEEHTVGAATTHFARPVVALTYAAAYLGIASGAYELAMEEMVRRHPSGARRLDSAINQRRMAEMGTQIEAARALLLSASSSFDQDRASSHLLYMQAKVACSEAGVRVTQDLMTSFGGTAFAGRMPFERYFRDARAGMVMGMANDLAYQNMIPLMFQEN
;
A
#
# COMPACT_ATOMS: atom_id res chain seq x y z
N MET A 1 12.94 -19.46 7.02
CA MET A 1 13.49 -18.15 6.61
C MET A 1 14.02 -18.25 5.20
N THR A 2 13.48 -17.43 4.30
CA THR A 2 13.99 -17.34 2.93
C THR A 2 15.42 -16.77 3.00
N TYR A 3 16.37 -17.47 2.40
CA TYR A 3 17.72 -16.93 2.26
C TYR A 3 17.73 -15.94 1.10
N PHE A 4 17.87 -14.66 1.42
CA PHE A 4 18.05 -13.59 0.47
C PHE A 4 19.13 -12.66 1.05
N PRO A 5 20.23 -12.43 0.33
CA PRO A 5 21.32 -11.64 0.89
C PRO A 5 20.93 -10.17 1.00
N LEU A 6 20.81 -9.69 2.22
CA LEU A 6 20.47 -8.31 2.53
C LEU A 6 21.74 -7.51 2.83
N THR A 7 21.73 -6.25 2.49
CA THR A 7 22.75 -5.31 2.94
C THR A 7 22.51 -4.96 4.40
N LYS A 8 23.56 -4.50 5.08
CA LYS A 8 23.44 -4.06 6.47
C LYS A 8 22.40 -2.96 6.63
N GLU A 9 22.35 -2.00 5.69
CA GLU A 9 21.36 -0.91 5.72
C GLU A 9 19.92 -1.46 5.62
N GLN A 10 19.70 -2.46 4.74
CA GLN A 10 18.38 -3.10 4.60
C GLN A 10 17.97 -3.80 5.90
N GLU A 11 18.90 -4.53 6.53
CA GLU A 11 18.66 -5.20 7.83
C GLU A 11 18.33 -4.18 8.91
N GLU A 12 19.11 -3.12 9.03
CA GLU A 12 18.90 -2.07 10.04
C GLU A 12 17.51 -1.42 9.90
N TRP A 13 17.08 -1.09 8.69
CA TRP A 13 15.76 -0.47 8.49
C TRP A 13 14.61 -1.46 8.70
N ARG A 14 14.78 -2.73 8.30
CA ARG A 14 13.82 -3.79 8.63
C ARG A 14 13.64 -3.89 10.15
N ASP A 15 14.74 -3.96 10.87
CA ASP A 15 14.73 -4.15 12.33
C ASP A 15 14.13 -2.92 13.04
N ARG A 16 14.41 -1.71 12.55
CA ARG A 16 13.77 -0.48 13.05
C ARG A 16 12.25 -0.51 12.82
N ALA A 17 11.83 -0.95 11.65
CA ALA A 17 10.39 -1.06 11.32
C ALA A 17 9.72 -2.10 12.23
N ALA A 18 10.37 -3.25 12.46
CA ALA A 18 9.87 -4.28 13.37
C ALA A 18 9.72 -3.74 14.79
N ASP A 19 10.70 -2.99 15.26
CA ASP A 19 10.68 -2.37 16.60
C ASP A 19 9.51 -1.38 16.73
N ILE A 20 9.35 -0.51 15.77
CA ILE A 20 8.23 0.47 15.74
C ILE A 20 6.89 -0.26 15.66
N ALA A 21 6.80 -1.27 14.83
CA ALA A 21 5.59 -2.10 14.71
C ALA A 21 5.22 -2.76 16.05
N UNK A 22 6.02 -3.17 16.59
CA UNK A 22 5.91 -3.78 17.82
C UNK A 22 5.51 -2.85 18.87
N LYS A 23 6.22 -1.87 19.06
CA LYS A 23 6.01 -0.87 20.15
C LYS A 23 4.87 0.13 19.85
N UNK A 24 4.77 0.53 18.73
CA UNK A 24 3.88 1.53 18.42
C UNK A 24 2.65 1.07 17.71
N UNK A 25 2.69 -0.02 16.77
CA UNK A 25 1.66 -0.37 16.04
C UNK A 25 0.79 -1.27 16.69
N ALA A 26 1.36 -2.47 17.32
CA ALA A 26 0.63 -3.59 17.93
C ALA A 26 -0.34 -3.19 19.06
N PRO A 27 0.08 -2.37 20.01
CA PRO A 27 -0.84 -2.06 21.12
C PRO A 27 -2.12 -1.32 20.72
N ARG A 28 -2.14 -0.71 19.57
CA ARG A 28 -3.28 0.10 19.08
C ARG A 28 -4.10 -0.60 17.98
N ALA A 29 -3.62 -1.72 17.49
CA ALA A 29 -4.22 -2.38 16.31
C ALA A 29 -5.66 -2.81 16.55
N GLU A 30 -5.96 -3.33 17.74
CA GLU A 30 -7.33 -3.74 18.11
C GLU A 30 -8.28 -2.54 18.14
N GLU A 31 -7.88 -1.46 18.79
CA GLU A 31 -8.70 -0.24 18.87
C GLU A 31 -8.90 0.39 17.50
N THR A 32 -7.82 0.46 16.70
CA THR A 32 -7.86 0.96 15.33
C THR A 32 -8.91 0.20 14.51
N ASP A 33 -8.92 -1.11 14.61
CA ASP A 33 -9.89 -1.94 13.86
C ASP A 33 -11.30 -1.82 14.44
N ARG A 34 -11.45 -2.06 15.74
CA ARG A 34 -12.76 -2.16 16.38
C ARG A 34 -13.57 -0.86 16.28
N LEU A 35 -12.89 0.28 16.43
CA LEU A 35 -13.54 1.60 16.38
C LEU A 35 -13.45 2.26 14.99
N GLY A 36 -12.71 1.67 14.05
CA GLY A 36 -12.41 2.35 12.79
C GLY A 36 -11.61 3.62 13.01
N ARG A 37 -10.80 3.65 14.07
CA ARG A 37 -10.06 4.85 14.48
C ARG A 37 -8.82 5.03 13.64
N TYR A 38 -8.65 6.24 13.07
CA TYR A 38 -7.46 6.55 12.30
C TYR A 38 -6.21 6.44 13.19
N PRO A 39 -5.14 5.78 12.73
CA PRO A 39 -4.00 5.43 13.58
C PRO A 39 -2.96 6.55 13.68
N GLN A 40 -3.38 7.74 14.07
CA GLN A 40 -2.53 8.95 14.08
C GLN A 40 -1.25 8.75 14.90
N GLU A 41 -1.37 8.20 16.11
CA GLU A 41 -0.22 8.03 17.02
C GLU A 41 0.82 7.06 16.44
N SER A 42 0.33 6.03 15.73
CA SER A 42 1.22 5.06 15.04
C SER A 42 1.95 5.73 13.88
N LEU A 43 1.24 6.56 13.12
CA LEU A 43 1.83 7.31 12.00
C LEU A 43 2.82 8.37 12.52
N ASP A 44 2.52 9.05 13.62
CA ASP A 44 3.43 9.99 14.27
C ASP A 44 4.72 9.28 14.72
N ALA A 45 4.61 8.08 15.17
CA ALA A 45 5.81 7.28 15.45
C ALA A 45 6.61 6.97 14.16
N UNK A 46 5.88 6.65 13.01
CA UNK A 46 6.49 6.41 11.89
C UNK A 46 7.17 7.51 11.40
N LYS A 47 6.65 8.84 11.60
CA LYS A 47 7.27 10.14 11.28
C LYS A 47 8.55 10.38 12.08
N ARG A 48 8.43 10.23 13.37
CA ARG A 48 9.62 10.45 14.24
C ARG A 48 10.82 9.56 13.93
N UNK A 49 10.53 8.45 13.19
CA UNK A 49 11.48 7.60 12.85
C UNK A 49 12.03 7.79 11.59
N GLY A 50 11.61 8.86 10.99
CA GLY A 50 12.11 9.24 9.65
C GLY A 50 11.55 8.40 8.52
N LEU A 51 10.57 7.56 8.79
CA LEU A 51 9.99 6.66 7.77
C LEU A 51 9.24 7.43 6.67
N PHE A 52 8.75 8.65 6.94
CA PHE A 52 8.10 9.46 5.90
C PHE A 52 9.08 9.83 4.76
N GLY A 53 10.37 9.91 5.08
CA GLY A 53 11.41 10.17 4.10
C GLY A 53 12.08 8.92 3.54
N LEU A 54 11.49 7.73 3.75
CA LEU A 54 12.15 6.46 3.38
C LEU A 54 12.58 6.44 1.91
N ARG A 55 11.72 6.86 1.00
CA ARG A 55 11.99 6.86 -0.44
C ARG A 55 12.57 8.18 -0.97
N VAL A 56 12.66 9.22 -0.14
CA VAL A 56 13.31 10.48 -0.53
C VAL A 56 14.80 10.24 -0.60
N SER A 57 15.46 10.78 -1.61
CA SER A 57 16.92 10.60 -1.81
C SER A 57 17.72 11.20 -0.65
N LYS A 58 18.92 10.67 -0.41
CA LYS A 58 19.84 11.16 0.62
C LYS A 58 20.22 12.62 0.39
N GLU A 59 20.35 13.03 -0.87
CA GLU A 59 20.68 14.44 -1.22
C GLU A 59 19.58 15.42 -0.80
N HIS A 60 18.35 14.96 -0.66
CA HIS A 60 17.21 15.79 -0.23
C HIS A 60 16.83 15.54 1.25
N GLY A 61 17.70 14.85 1.99
CA GLY A 61 17.53 14.62 3.43
C GLY A 61 16.76 13.37 3.81
N GLY A 62 16.45 12.51 2.86
CA GLY A 62 15.76 11.24 3.12
C GLY A 62 16.70 10.08 3.32
N VAL A 63 16.13 8.88 3.36
CA VAL A 63 16.88 7.63 3.52
C VAL A 63 17.43 7.11 2.19
N GLY A 64 16.73 7.36 1.09
CA GLY A 64 17.11 6.86 -0.23
C GLY A 64 16.96 5.36 -0.35
N ALA A 65 15.95 4.79 0.31
CA ALA A 65 15.75 3.35 0.35
C ALA A 65 15.45 2.77 -1.04
N ASP A 66 16.08 1.65 -1.35
CA ASP A 66 15.75 0.86 -2.53
C ASP A 66 14.42 0.11 -2.31
N MET A 67 13.96 -0.60 -3.33
CA MET A 67 12.66 -1.30 -3.27
C MET A 67 12.73 -2.51 -2.34
N VAL A 68 13.87 -3.16 -2.23
CA VAL A 68 14.08 -4.22 -1.23
C VAL A 68 13.89 -3.68 0.18
N UNK A 69 14.43 -2.51 0.53
CA UNK A 69 14.31 -1.97 1.73
C UNK A 69 13.00 -1.58 2.05
N THR A 70 12.37 -1.04 1.03
CA THR A 70 10.99 -0.59 1.13
C THR A 70 10.04 -1.75 1.43
N SER A 71 10.16 -2.85 0.69
CA SER A 71 9.32 -4.04 0.88
C SER A 71 9.47 -4.64 2.28
N LEU A 72 10.71 -4.72 2.78
CA LEU A 72 10.97 -5.24 4.13
C LEU A 72 10.30 -4.38 5.22
N VAL A 73 10.45 -3.06 5.10
CA VAL A 73 9.82 -2.12 6.05
C VAL A 73 8.30 -2.27 6.05
N ILE A 74 7.69 -2.32 4.86
CA ILE A 74 6.23 -2.44 4.73
C ILE A 74 5.76 -3.78 5.31
N GLU A 75 6.46 -4.88 5.02
CA GLU A 75 6.10 -6.20 5.58
C GLU A 75 6.08 -6.15 7.10
N GLU A 76 7.14 -5.60 7.74
CA GLU A 76 7.22 -5.55 9.21
C GLU A 76 6.10 -4.71 9.84
N LEU A 77 5.78 -3.56 9.23
CA LEU A 77 4.68 -2.72 9.74
C LEU A 77 3.33 -3.44 9.62
N ALA A 78 3.09 -4.10 8.48
CA ALA A 78 1.82 -4.80 8.22
C ALA A 78 1.61 -6.01 9.13
N LYS A 79 2.68 -6.65 9.62
CA LYS A 79 2.58 -7.76 10.58
C LYS A 79 1.77 -7.39 11.81
N LYS A 80 1.80 -6.14 12.23
CA LYS A 80 1.19 -5.72 13.51
C LYS A 80 -0.08 -4.91 13.34
N CYS A 81 -0.13 -3.99 12.35
CA CYS A 81 -1.35 -3.20 12.10
C CYS A 81 -1.49 -2.89 10.60
N PRO A 82 -2.23 -3.73 9.86
CA PRO A 82 -2.44 -3.50 8.43
C PRO A 82 -3.04 -2.13 8.08
N SER A 83 -3.97 -1.60 8.89
CA SER A 83 -4.54 -0.27 8.65
C SER A 83 -3.47 0.82 8.67
N THR A 84 -2.61 0.82 9.72
CA THR A 84 -1.51 1.79 9.83
C THR A 84 -0.55 1.65 8.64
N CYS A 85 -0.21 0.40 8.32
CA CYS A 85 0.68 0.12 7.19
C CYS A 85 0.09 0.63 5.87
N MET A 86 -1.21 0.44 5.65
CA MET A 86 -1.88 0.90 4.43
C MET A 86 -1.81 2.43 4.31
N CYS A 87 -2.07 3.18 5.40
CA CYS A 87 -1.92 4.64 5.40
C CYS A 87 -0.49 5.05 5.05
N TYR A 88 0.48 4.40 5.68
CA TYR A 88 1.90 4.70 5.47
C TYR A 88 2.35 4.38 4.05
N LYS A 89 1.99 3.21 3.53
CA LYS A 89 2.44 2.82 2.18
C LYS A 89 1.87 3.75 1.11
N MET A 90 0.70 4.33 1.34
CA MET A 90 0.16 5.33 0.40
C MET A 90 1.06 6.58 0.28
N UNK A 91 1.87 6.96 1.29
CA UNK A 91 2.81 7.91 1.30
C UNK A 91 3.86 7.57 0.43
N UNK A 92 4.31 6.29 0.32
CA UNK A 92 5.32 5.82 -0.47
C UNK A 92 4.98 5.83 -1.86
N GLU A 93 3.69 5.47 -2.16
CA GLU A 93 3.19 5.47 -3.55
C GLU A 93 2.96 6.86 -4.10
N ALA A 94 2.29 7.71 -3.35
CA ALA A 94 2.04 9.10 -3.79
C ALA A 94 3.35 9.85 -3.99
N ALA A 95 4.33 9.56 -3.20
CA ALA A 95 5.67 10.13 -3.33
C ALA A 95 6.45 9.62 -4.56
N UNK A 96 6.00 8.65 -5.04
CA UNK A 96 6.70 8.01 -6.03
C UNK A 96 6.96 8.83 -7.23
N UNK A 97 6.09 9.61 -7.61
CA UNK A 97 6.22 10.37 -8.68
C UNK A 97 7.01 11.55 -8.43
N ILE A 98 6.65 12.20 -7.36
CA ILE A 98 7.33 13.48 -7.04
C ILE A 98 8.81 13.32 -6.63
N CYS A 99 9.16 12.21 -6.04
CA CYS A 99 10.57 11.99 -5.68
C CYS A 99 11.41 11.58 -6.89
N GLN A 100 10.79 11.04 -7.92
CA GLN A 100 11.52 10.51 -9.08
C GLN A 100 11.74 11.57 -10.17
N ILE A 101 10.79 12.47 -10.36
CA ILE A 101 10.84 13.45 -11.47
C ILE A 101 10.47 14.87 -11.00
N PRO A 102 11.03 15.37 -9.87
CA PRO A 102 10.65 16.69 -9.35
C PRO A 102 11.25 17.82 -10.18
N THR A 103 10.54 18.93 -10.18
CA THR A 103 11.13 20.21 -10.57
C THR A 103 11.84 20.83 -9.38
N UNK A 104 12.46 21.78 -9.51
CA UNK A 104 13.10 22.42 -8.54
C UNK A 104 12.28 22.92 -7.50
N TYR A 105 11.21 23.56 -7.99
CA TYR A 105 10.19 24.03 -7.07
C TYR A 105 9.67 22.87 -6.19
N GLN A 106 9.35 21.74 -6.81
CA GLN A 106 8.79 20.60 -6.12
C GLN A 106 9.78 19.99 -5.10
N VAL A 107 11.06 20.05 -5.37
CA VAL A 107 12.07 19.61 -4.39
C VAL A 107 11.96 20.44 -3.11
N GLU A 108 11.88 21.72 -3.24
CA GLU A 108 11.81 22.62 -2.07
C GLU A 108 10.44 22.59 -1.38
N UNK A 109 9.40 22.48 -2.23
CA UNK A 109 8.21 22.64 -1.70
C UNK A 109 7.60 21.46 -1.21
N PHE A 110 8.06 20.28 -1.64
CA PHE A 110 7.42 19.02 -1.24
C PHE A 110 8.43 17.95 -0.82
N VAL A 111 9.48 17.73 -1.59
CA VAL A 111 10.38 16.58 -1.36
C VAL A 111 11.16 16.73 -0.06
N LYS A 112 11.80 17.87 0.15
CA LYS A 112 12.55 18.14 1.40
C LYS A 112 11.62 18.18 2.63
N PRO A 113 10.45 18.83 2.59
CA PRO A 113 9.50 18.73 3.71
C PRO A 113 9.02 17.31 3.97
N MET A 114 8.86 16.48 2.92
CA MET A 114 8.50 15.05 3.09
C MET A 114 9.60 14.31 3.86
N ALA A 115 10.87 14.57 3.54
CA ALA A 115 11.99 13.97 4.28
C ALA A 115 11.95 14.33 5.77
N LYS A 116 11.47 15.54 6.10
CA LYS A 116 11.32 16.00 7.49
C LYS A 116 10.03 15.52 8.15
N GLY A 117 9.16 14.85 7.38
CA GLY A 117 7.85 14.37 7.87
C GLY A 117 6.78 15.45 7.91
N GLU A 118 6.99 16.58 7.24
CA GLU A 118 6.03 17.69 7.19
C GLU A 118 4.96 17.48 6.09
N VAL A 119 5.29 16.67 5.08
CA VAL A 119 4.37 16.30 4.00
C VAL A 119 3.97 14.84 4.18
N PHE A 120 2.68 14.60 4.44
CA PHE A 120 2.07 13.28 4.44
C PHE A 120 1.04 13.26 3.31
N THR A 121 1.39 12.58 2.23
CA THR A 121 0.59 12.62 1.00
C THR A 121 -0.18 11.33 0.78
N THR A 122 -1.28 11.44 0.03
CA THR A 122 -2.08 10.28 -0.39
C THR A 122 -2.52 10.45 -1.85
N ILE A 123 -2.93 9.33 -2.45
CA ILE A 123 -3.41 9.33 -3.83
C ILE A 123 -4.94 9.50 -3.86
N ALA A 124 -5.42 10.48 -4.61
CA ALA A 124 -6.82 10.70 -4.95
C ALA A 124 -6.99 10.30 -6.43
N GLY A 125 -6.98 8.98 -6.67
CA GLY A 125 -6.98 8.43 -8.03
C GLY A 125 -8.20 7.60 -8.39
N SER A 126 -8.67 6.75 -7.47
CA SER A 126 -9.72 5.76 -7.74
C SER A 126 -11.08 6.39 -8.01
N GLU A 127 -11.78 5.89 -9.02
CA GLU A 127 -13.12 6.34 -9.38
C GLU A 127 -14.02 5.13 -9.69
N THR A 128 -15.24 5.16 -9.17
CA THR A 128 -16.25 4.14 -9.44
C THR A 128 -17.45 4.72 -10.21
N TRP A 129 -17.34 6.00 -10.62
CA TRP A 129 -18.41 6.73 -11.28
C TRP A 129 -18.31 6.70 -12.81
N GLY A 130 -17.25 6.05 -13.34
CA GLY A 130 -17.04 5.94 -14.79
C GLY A 130 -18.08 5.04 -15.46
N GLU A 131 -18.34 5.27 -16.73
CA GLU A 131 -19.26 4.45 -17.52
C GLU A 131 -18.63 3.09 -17.85
N GLY A 132 -19.45 2.05 -17.81
CA GLY A 132 -19.08 0.72 -18.23
C GLY A 132 -18.16 -0.02 -17.27
N ASP A 133 -17.49 -1.02 -17.79
CA ASP A 133 -16.64 -1.95 -17.03
C ASP A 133 -15.22 -1.40 -16.82
N ASN A 134 -15.09 -0.12 -16.66
CA ASN A 134 -13.79 0.58 -16.59
C ASN A 134 -13.01 0.34 -15.28
N TRP A 135 -13.51 -0.48 -14.40
CA TRP A 135 -12.72 -0.92 -13.25
C TRP A 135 -11.41 -1.61 -13.70
N THR A 136 -11.38 -2.11 -14.93
CA THR A 136 -10.21 -2.79 -15.50
C THR A 136 -9.21 -1.83 -16.15
N ALA A 137 -9.64 -0.62 -16.51
CA ALA A 137 -8.80 0.37 -17.18
C ALA A 137 -8.41 1.48 -16.20
N ALA A 138 -7.25 2.02 -16.40
CA ALA A 138 -6.85 3.21 -15.63
C ALA A 138 -7.55 4.47 -16.19
N UNK A 139 -8.75 4.57 -16.31
CA UNK A 139 -9.38 5.44 -16.74
C UNK A 139 -9.62 6.34 -15.82
N THR A 140 -9.51 7.41 -16.06
CA THR A 140 -9.81 8.57 -15.22
C THR A 140 -10.98 9.37 -15.81
N ALA A 141 -12.13 9.28 -15.16
CA ALA A 141 -13.33 10.01 -15.61
C ALA A 141 -13.24 11.50 -15.25
N SER A 142 -12.69 11.85 -14.09
CA SER A 142 -12.59 13.25 -13.61
C SER A 142 -11.75 14.11 -14.55
N ALA A 143 -12.28 15.28 -14.94
CA ALA A 143 -11.57 16.28 -15.73
C ALA A 143 -11.43 17.59 -14.94
N VAL A 144 -10.34 18.29 -15.20
CA VAL A 144 -10.07 19.61 -14.65
C VAL A 144 -10.02 20.63 -15.80
N UNK A 145 -10.40 21.73 -15.60
CA UNK A 145 -10.32 22.68 -16.46
C UNK A 145 -9.07 23.31 -16.37
N LYS A 146 -8.36 23.51 -17.53
CA LYS A 146 -7.12 24.28 -17.58
C LYS A 146 -7.47 25.78 -17.65
N VAL A 147 -6.88 26.54 -16.74
CA VAL A 147 -7.14 27.98 -16.63
C VAL A 147 -5.79 28.72 -16.56
N PRO A 148 -5.75 30.04 -16.72
CA PRO A 148 -4.48 30.76 -16.62
C PRO A 148 -3.77 30.46 -15.31
N GLY A 149 -2.55 29.97 -15.41
CA GLY A 149 -1.68 29.66 -14.26
C GLY A 149 -1.89 28.31 -13.61
N GLY A 150 -2.83 27.48 -14.07
CA GLY A 150 -3.04 26.17 -13.47
C GLY A 150 -4.31 25.45 -13.86
N TYR A 151 -4.91 24.79 -12.88
CA TYR A 151 -6.04 23.87 -13.10
C TYR A 151 -7.15 24.14 -12.09
N GLN A 152 -8.38 24.19 -12.56
CA GLN A 152 -9.55 24.35 -11.71
C GLN A 152 -10.22 23.00 -11.50
N LEU A 153 -10.35 22.60 -10.24
CA LEU A 153 -11.11 21.42 -9.82
C LEU A 153 -12.54 21.89 -9.53
N ASP A 154 -13.51 21.33 -10.24
CA ASP A 154 -14.91 21.70 -10.07
C ASP A 154 -15.74 20.49 -9.65
N GLY A 155 -15.69 20.19 -8.34
CA GLY A 155 -16.48 19.11 -7.77
C GLY A 155 -15.99 17.72 -8.12
N ILE A 156 -14.68 17.56 -8.36
CA ILE A 156 -14.09 16.25 -8.67
C ILE A 156 -14.35 15.28 -7.53
N ARG A 157 -14.84 14.06 -7.86
CA ARG A 157 -15.11 13.01 -6.87
C ARG A 157 -14.12 11.87 -7.03
N LYS A 158 -13.56 11.41 -5.92
CA LYS A 158 -12.70 10.24 -5.86
C LYS A 158 -13.29 9.23 -4.87
N SER A 159 -13.31 7.95 -5.26
CA SER A 159 -14.09 6.91 -4.56
C SER A 159 -13.40 6.38 -3.30
N TYR A 160 -12.08 6.28 -3.32
CA TYR A 160 -11.31 5.70 -2.21
C TYR A 160 -10.03 6.50 -2.02
N VAL A 161 -10.07 7.44 -1.06
CA VAL A 161 -8.90 8.28 -0.73
C VAL A 161 -8.42 7.86 0.66
N THR A 162 -7.41 7.01 0.72
CA THR A 162 -6.83 6.55 1.99
C THR A 162 -6.30 7.75 2.76
N SER A 163 -6.50 7.78 4.08
CA SER A 163 -6.16 8.90 4.95
C SER A 163 -6.96 10.17 4.64
N ALA A 164 -8.15 10.03 4.05
CA ALA A 164 -9.05 11.17 3.85
C ALA A 164 -9.30 11.87 5.20
N GLY A 165 -9.15 13.18 5.25
CA GLY A 165 -9.27 13.98 6.46
C GLY A 165 -8.00 14.08 7.30
N HIS A 166 -6.94 13.36 6.93
CA HIS A 166 -5.70 13.31 7.73
C HIS A 166 -4.45 13.61 6.90
N ALA A 167 -4.49 13.38 5.58
CA ALA A 167 -3.36 13.67 4.70
C ALA A 167 -3.13 15.19 4.61
N THR A 168 -1.88 15.62 4.61
CA THR A 168 -1.52 17.03 4.42
C THR A 168 -1.53 17.43 2.96
N HIS A 169 -1.42 16.46 2.05
CA HIS A 169 -1.34 16.69 0.60
C HIS A 169 -2.07 15.59 -0.15
N PHE A 170 -2.65 15.97 -1.30
CA PHE A 170 -3.29 15.05 -2.22
C PHE A 170 -2.55 15.00 -3.56
N GLN A 171 -2.36 13.80 -4.07
CA GLN A 171 -1.94 13.60 -5.46
C GLN A 171 -3.14 13.14 -6.26
N PHE A 172 -3.61 13.97 -7.20
CA PHE A 172 -4.75 13.66 -8.04
C PHE A 172 -4.32 12.97 -9.33
N HIS A 173 -5.14 12.03 -9.78
CA HIS A 173 -5.16 11.60 -11.18
C HIS A 173 -6.40 12.22 -11.83
N CYS A 174 -6.23 13.01 -12.89
CA CYS A 174 -7.33 13.71 -13.56
C CYS A 174 -6.99 13.96 -15.03
N ARG A 175 -8.01 14.05 -15.86
CA ARG A 175 -7.85 14.50 -17.23
C ARG A 175 -7.71 16.02 -17.25
N VAL A 176 -7.10 16.57 -18.29
CA VAL A 176 -7.08 18.02 -18.50
C VAL A 176 -7.99 18.29 -19.71
N GLY A 177 -9.13 18.90 -19.45
CA GLY A 177 -10.18 19.13 -20.45
C GLY A 177 -11.14 17.95 -20.60
N GLU A 178 -12.42 18.25 -20.73
CA GLU A 178 -13.48 17.23 -20.84
C GLU A 178 -13.32 16.36 -22.08
N ASP A 179 -12.75 16.90 -23.16
CA ASP A 179 -12.60 16.20 -24.42
C ASP A 179 -11.39 15.27 -24.48
N SER A 180 -10.51 15.28 -23.46
CA SER A 180 -9.34 14.41 -23.46
C SER A 180 -9.74 12.97 -23.16
N PRO A 181 -9.04 11.96 -23.75
CA PRO A 181 -9.40 10.56 -23.49
C PRO A 181 -9.25 10.17 -22.03
N GLN A 182 -10.06 9.24 -21.54
CA GLN A 182 -9.98 8.76 -20.16
C GLN A 182 -8.62 8.11 -19.84
N SER A 183 -7.90 7.64 -20.86
CA SER A 183 -6.55 7.08 -20.71
C SER A 183 -5.47 8.17 -20.59
N ALA A 184 -5.79 9.44 -20.87
CA ALA A 184 -4.83 10.56 -20.91
C ALA A 184 -4.86 11.36 -19.61
N ALA A 185 -4.53 10.70 -18.49
CA ALA A 185 -4.55 11.37 -17.19
C ALA A 185 -3.25 12.11 -16.91
N SER A 186 -3.36 13.12 -16.07
CA SER A 186 -2.25 13.93 -15.54
C SER A 186 -2.21 13.76 -14.02
N ARG A 187 -1.09 14.13 -13.39
CA ARG A 187 -0.94 14.13 -11.94
C ARG A 187 -0.80 15.55 -11.43
N LEU A 188 -1.64 15.93 -10.48
CA LEU A 188 -1.55 17.22 -9.77
C LEU A 188 -1.28 16.94 -8.29
N PHE A 189 -0.48 17.80 -7.66
CA PHE A 189 -0.07 17.63 -6.25
C PHE A 189 -0.37 18.93 -5.52
N VAL A 190 -1.13 18.86 -4.40
CA VAL A 190 -1.59 20.08 -3.72
C VAL A 190 -1.74 19.85 -2.22
N ALA A 191 -1.42 20.90 -1.45
CA ALA A 191 -1.65 20.85 0.00
C ALA A 191 -3.15 20.88 0.31
N ALA A 192 -3.56 20.08 1.23
CA ALA A 192 -4.97 20.04 1.67
C ALA A 192 -5.49 21.40 2.14
N UNK A 193 -4.63 22.09 2.44
CA UNK A 193 -4.88 23.31 2.90
C UNK A 193 -5.18 24.26 1.90
N GLU A 194 -4.89 24.05 0.67
CA GLU A 194 -4.98 25.02 -0.40
C GLU A 194 -6.26 24.85 -1.24
N ILE A 195 -6.99 23.80 -1.04
CA ILE A 195 -8.23 23.48 -1.75
C ILE A 195 -9.35 23.10 -0.78
N ASP A 196 -10.58 23.18 -1.27
CA ASP A 196 -11.74 22.72 -0.52
C ASP A 196 -11.97 21.23 -0.78
N TRP A 197 -12.30 20.48 0.27
CA TRP A 197 -12.63 19.07 0.14
C TRP A 197 -13.63 18.66 1.23
N GLU A 198 -14.47 17.66 0.89
CA GLU A 198 -15.41 17.10 1.86
C GLU A 198 -15.48 15.58 1.73
N ILE A 199 -15.54 14.89 2.87
CA ILE A 199 -15.75 13.44 2.93
C ILE A 199 -17.23 13.19 2.68
N LEU A 200 -17.55 12.44 1.65
CA LEU A 200 -18.93 12.15 1.23
C LEU A 200 -19.59 11.03 2.02
N UNK A 201 -18.79 10.08 2.53
CA UNK A 201 -19.20 9.06 3.28
C UNK A 201 -18.12 8.62 4.11
N PRO A 202 -18.47 8.29 5.39
CA PRO A 202 -17.40 7.74 6.23
C PRO A 202 -16.96 6.37 5.76
N TRP A 203 -15.69 6.03 5.99
CA TRP A 203 -15.14 4.73 5.63
C TRP A 203 -15.77 3.61 6.48
N ASN A 204 -16.22 2.55 5.83
CA ASN A 204 -16.79 1.39 6.49
C ASN A 204 -16.42 0.12 5.73
N GLY A 205 -15.12 -0.22 5.74
CA GLY A 205 -14.61 -1.40 5.06
C GLY A 205 -14.81 -2.68 5.86
N LEU A 206 -14.82 -3.82 5.17
CA LEU A 206 -14.79 -5.14 5.79
C LEU A 206 -13.55 -5.28 6.69
N GLY A 207 -12.41 -4.89 6.16
CA GLY A 207 -11.11 -4.80 6.83
C GLY A 207 -10.48 -3.45 6.55
N MET A 208 -9.24 -3.26 6.96
CA MET A 208 -8.55 -1.97 6.85
C MET A 208 -9.40 -0.84 7.44
N ARG A 209 -10.06 -1.14 8.59
CA ARG A 209 -11.12 -0.28 9.11
C ARG A 209 -10.61 1.06 9.59
N GLY A 210 -9.32 1.15 9.99
CA GLY A 210 -8.71 2.38 10.47
C GLY A 210 -8.06 3.25 9.39
N ASN A 211 -8.12 2.88 8.09
CA ASN A 211 -7.33 3.61 7.10
C ASN A 211 -8.06 4.81 6.45
N SER A 212 -9.29 5.09 6.84
CA SER A 212 -10.07 6.25 6.37
C SER A 212 -10.05 6.39 4.85
N SER A 213 -10.38 5.29 4.14
CA SER A 213 -10.39 5.29 2.66
C SER A 213 -11.73 5.77 2.11
N SER A 214 -12.13 6.96 2.54
CA SER A 214 -13.44 7.55 2.26
C SER A 214 -13.51 8.12 0.83
N PRO A 215 -14.72 8.18 0.25
CA PRO A 215 -14.93 8.99 -0.95
C PRO A 215 -14.87 10.47 -0.59
N VAL A 216 -14.20 11.26 -1.45
CA VAL A 216 -13.97 12.70 -1.23
C VAL A 216 -14.33 13.48 -2.49
N LYS A 217 -14.93 14.66 -2.29
CA LYS A 217 -15.18 15.65 -3.32
C LYS A 217 -14.23 16.83 -3.13
N PHE A 218 -13.72 17.32 -4.23
CA PHE A 218 -12.69 18.38 -4.21
C PHE A 218 -13.09 19.54 -5.11
N UNK A 219 -12.73 20.78 -4.76
CA UNK A 219 -12.90 21.91 -5.42
C UNK A 219 -11.72 22.78 -5.22
N GLY A 220 -11.42 23.62 -6.12
CA GLY A 220 -10.37 24.62 -5.90
C GLY A 220 -9.38 24.72 -7.05
N PHE A 221 -8.37 25.55 -6.87
CA PHE A 221 -7.38 25.83 -7.90
C PHE A 221 -6.04 25.15 -7.54
N VAL A 222 -5.42 24.51 -8.53
CA VAL A 222 -4.09 23.89 -8.39
C VAL A 222 -3.12 24.60 -9.34
N PRO A 223 -2.07 25.27 -8.82
CA PRO A 223 -1.08 25.96 -9.67
C PRO A 223 -0.36 25.00 -10.62
N GLU A 224 -0.03 25.47 -11.80
CA GLU A 224 0.73 24.68 -12.79
C GLU A 224 2.06 24.13 -12.26
N UNK A 225 2.54 24.65 -11.38
CA UNK A 225 3.67 24.26 -10.70
C UNK A 225 3.56 23.08 -9.94
N ASN A 226 2.46 22.79 -9.67
CA ASN A 226 2.11 21.60 -8.88
C ASN A 226 1.80 20.37 -9.74
N ARG A 227 1.88 20.44 -11.05
CA ARG A 227 1.74 19.27 -11.94
C ARG A 227 3.02 18.42 -11.87
N LEU A 228 2.84 17.12 -11.72
CA LEU A 228 3.95 16.16 -11.69
C LEU A 228 4.16 15.60 -13.11
N GLY A 229 5.30 15.92 -13.70
CA GLY A 229 5.61 15.53 -15.08
C GLY A 229 4.78 16.31 -16.10
N GLU A 230 4.61 15.76 -17.28
CA GLU A 230 3.85 16.39 -18.36
C GLU A 230 2.38 15.99 -18.30
N GLU A 231 1.51 16.82 -18.93
CA GLU A 231 0.08 16.49 -19.07
C GLU A 231 -0.09 15.20 -19.86
N HIS A 232 -1.12 14.44 -19.53
CA HIS A 232 -1.54 13.21 -20.23
C HIS A 232 -0.53 12.07 -20.17
N THR A 233 0.36 12.06 -19.18
CA THR A 233 1.45 11.05 -19.10
C THR A 233 1.28 10.00 -17.99
N VAL A 234 0.19 10.02 -17.23
CA VAL A 234 -0.08 8.97 -16.24
C VAL A 234 -0.27 7.64 -16.97
N GLY A 235 0.46 6.64 -16.58
CA GLY A 235 0.38 5.33 -17.19
C GLY A 235 1.38 5.13 -18.34
N ALA A 236 1.72 6.16 -19.09
CA ALA A 236 2.71 6.04 -20.16
C ALA A 236 4.12 6.35 -19.65
N ALA A 237 4.38 7.61 -19.31
CA ALA A 237 5.74 8.04 -18.96
C ALA A 237 6.21 7.52 -17.60
N THR A 238 5.30 7.10 -16.71
CA THR A 238 5.67 6.66 -15.37
C THR A 238 5.42 5.18 -15.10
N THR A 239 5.02 4.42 -16.12
CA THR A 239 4.71 2.99 -15.97
C THR A 239 5.92 2.21 -15.45
N HIS A 240 7.10 2.52 -15.93
CA HIS A 240 8.32 1.79 -15.60
C HIS A 240 8.76 1.95 -14.13
N PHE A 241 8.29 2.98 -13.41
CA PHE A 241 8.61 3.10 -11.98
C PHE A 241 7.39 3.19 -11.07
N ALA A 242 6.32 3.85 -11.48
CA ALA A 242 5.16 4.04 -10.59
C ALA A 242 4.38 2.74 -10.38
N ARG A 243 4.07 2.01 -11.45
CA ARG A 243 3.31 0.76 -11.34
C ARG A 243 4.03 -0.32 -10.54
N PRO A 244 5.34 -0.56 -10.77
CA PRO A 244 6.06 -1.53 -9.93
C PRO A 244 6.05 -1.14 -8.45
N VAL A 245 6.27 0.13 -8.12
CA VAL A 245 6.26 0.58 -6.71
C VAL A 245 4.89 0.32 -6.08
N VAL A 246 3.80 0.66 -6.79
CA VAL A 246 2.44 0.39 -6.29
C VAL A 246 2.26 -1.12 -6.04
N ALA A 247 2.56 -1.97 -7.03
CA ALA A 247 2.33 -3.42 -6.91
C ALA A 247 3.18 -4.03 -5.79
N LEU A 248 4.47 -3.65 -5.70
CA LEU A 248 5.38 -4.23 -4.71
C LEU A 248 5.07 -3.77 -3.28
N THR A 249 4.64 -2.53 -3.09
CA THR A 249 4.23 -2.07 -1.75
C THR A 249 2.94 -2.76 -1.28
N TYR A 250 1.98 -3.00 -2.19
CA TYR A 250 0.81 -3.81 -1.87
C TYR A 250 1.20 -5.27 -1.58
N ALA A 251 2.07 -5.86 -2.39
CA ALA A 251 2.56 -7.23 -2.17
C ALA A 251 3.17 -7.35 -0.77
N ALA A 252 4.06 -6.43 -0.41
CA ALA A 252 4.71 -6.42 0.89
C ALA A 252 3.70 -6.30 2.05
N ALA A 253 2.68 -5.43 1.89
CA ALA A 253 1.65 -5.26 2.93
C ALA A 253 0.84 -6.56 3.12
N TYR A 254 0.43 -7.22 2.03
CA TYR A 254 -0.35 -8.45 2.15
C TYR A 254 0.49 -9.62 2.67
N LEU A 255 1.76 -9.69 2.28
CA LEU A 255 2.69 -10.67 2.85
C LEU A 255 2.86 -10.43 4.36
N GLY A 256 2.94 -9.16 4.79
CA GLY A 256 3.02 -8.80 6.20
C GLY A 256 1.80 -9.25 6.99
N ILE A 257 0.61 -9.17 6.40
CA ILE A 257 -0.62 -9.68 7.03
C ILE A 257 -0.51 -11.20 7.25
N ALA A 258 -0.10 -11.94 6.21
CA ALA A 258 0.10 -13.40 6.31
C ALA A 258 1.14 -13.72 7.37
N SER A 259 2.30 -13.04 7.31
CA SER A 259 3.43 -13.28 8.20
C SER A 259 3.07 -12.99 9.66
N GLY A 260 2.39 -11.85 9.91
CA GLY A 260 1.99 -11.47 11.27
C GLY A 260 1.00 -12.45 11.88
N ALA A 261 0.01 -12.87 11.11
CA ALA A 261 -0.96 -13.87 11.56
C ALA A 261 -0.27 -15.21 11.82
N TYR A 262 0.65 -15.60 10.95
CA TYR A 262 1.39 -16.88 11.08
C TYR A 262 2.33 -16.87 12.29
N GLU A 263 3.05 -15.77 12.52
CA GLU A 263 3.93 -15.61 13.69
C GLU A 263 3.13 -15.78 15.00
N LEU A 264 1.99 -15.12 15.09
CA LEU A 264 1.10 -15.27 16.25
C LEU A 264 0.63 -16.73 16.37
N ALA A 265 0.28 -17.34 15.25
CA ALA A 265 -0.17 -18.73 15.26
C ALA A 265 0.94 -19.69 15.75
N MET A 266 2.20 -19.46 15.36
CA MET A 266 3.31 -20.29 15.86
C MET A 266 3.42 -20.24 17.40
N GLU A 267 3.26 -19.04 17.97
CA GLU A 267 3.29 -18.88 19.44
C GLU A 267 2.12 -19.61 20.10
N GLU A 268 0.91 -19.47 19.53
CA GLU A 268 -0.31 -20.05 20.12
C GLU A 268 -0.42 -21.57 19.89
N MET A 269 0.14 -22.10 18.81
CA MET A 269 0.15 -23.54 18.51
C MET A 269 0.92 -24.35 19.54
N VAL A 270 1.99 -23.79 20.12
CA VAL A 270 2.81 -24.47 21.13
C VAL A 270 2.34 -24.20 22.56
N ARG A 271 1.43 -23.25 22.77
CA ARG A 271 0.91 -22.92 24.10
C ARG A 271 0.15 -24.11 24.69
N ARG A 272 0.47 -24.47 25.95
CA ARG A 272 -0.20 -25.58 26.63
C ARG A 272 -1.57 -25.15 27.15
N HIS A 273 -2.55 -25.94 26.83
CA HIS A 273 -3.90 -25.86 27.42
C HIS A 273 -3.84 -26.39 28.86
N PRO A 274 -4.83 -26.06 29.75
CA PRO A 274 -4.89 -26.66 31.07
C PRO A 274 -4.89 -28.19 31.10
N SER A 275 -5.35 -28.85 30.04
CA SER A 275 -5.30 -30.31 29.86
C SER A 275 -3.87 -30.84 29.61
N GLY A 276 -2.91 -29.93 29.37
CA GLY A 276 -1.53 -30.29 28.98
C GLY A 276 -1.32 -30.38 27.47
N ALA A 277 -2.39 -30.51 26.70
CA ALA A 277 -2.32 -30.64 25.23
C ALA A 277 -1.99 -29.28 24.55
N ARG A 278 -1.39 -29.36 23.37
CA ARG A 278 -1.12 -28.18 22.52
C ARG A 278 -1.90 -28.35 21.21
N ARG A 279 -2.28 -27.22 20.58
CA ARG A 279 -2.90 -27.29 19.25
C ARG A 279 -1.97 -27.99 18.23
N LEU A 280 -0.66 -27.79 18.40
CA LEU A 280 0.33 -28.39 17.50
C LEU A 280 0.45 -29.90 17.63
N ASP A 281 -0.14 -30.52 18.67
CA ASP A 281 -0.13 -31.98 18.80
C ASP A 281 -1.02 -32.67 17.76
N SER A 282 -1.93 -31.91 17.11
CA SER A 282 -2.77 -32.40 16.03
C SER A 282 -1.98 -32.48 14.70
N ALA A 283 -1.96 -33.66 14.07
CA ALA A 283 -1.31 -33.86 12.77
C ALA A 283 -1.90 -32.92 11.68
N ILE A 284 -3.20 -32.59 11.78
CA ILE A 284 -3.85 -31.65 10.85
C ILE A 284 -3.24 -30.27 10.99
N ASN A 285 -3.06 -29.80 12.23
CA ASN A 285 -2.45 -28.49 12.48
C ASN A 285 -0.98 -28.45 12.08
N GLN A 286 -0.25 -29.54 12.32
CA GLN A 286 1.15 -29.66 11.89
C GLN A 286 1.26 -29.45 10.38
N ARG A 287 0.40 -30.16 9.63
CA ARG A 287 0.37 -30.06 8.17
C ARG A 287 0.01 -28.61 7.73
N ARG A 288 -1.06 -28.03 8.30
CA ARG A 288 -1.49 -26.66 7.95
C ARG A 288 -0.39 -25.65 8.20
N MET A 289 0.29 -25.75 9.37
CA MET A 289 1.39 -24.81 9.70
C MET A 289 2.53 -24.94 8.69
N ALA A 290 2.88 -26.17 8.28
CA ALA A 290 3.93 -26.38 7.28
C ALA A 290 3.53 -25.81 5.91
N GLU A 291 2.29 -26.04 5.47
CA GLU A 291 1.77 -25.50 4.20
C GLU A 291 1.76 -23.97 4.20
N MET A 292 1.24 -23.37 5.27
CA MET A 292 1.20 -21.90 5.38
C MET A 292 2.59 -21.28 5.38
N GLY A 293 3.52 -21.87 6.15
CA GLY A 293 4.92 -21.39 6.18
C GLY A 293 5.56 -21.47 4.80
N THR A 294 5.31 -22.57 4.08
CA THR A 294 5.83 -22.74 2.70
C THR A 294 5.27 -21.66 1.76
N GLN A 295 3.97 -21.38 1.84
CA GLN A 295 3.34 -20.34 1.01
C GLN A 295 3.92 -18.96 1.29
N ILE A 296 4.09 -18.63 2.57
CA ILE A 296 4.66 -17.33 2.97
C ILE A 296 6.10 -17.18 2.41
N GLU A 297 6.92 -18.23 2.58
CA GLU A 297 8.31 -18.15 2.13
C GLU A 297 8.42 -18.11 0.60
N ALA A 298 7.55 -18.82 -0.12
CA ALA A 298 7.50 -18.76 -1.59
C ALA A 298 7.11 -17.36 -2.06
N ALA A 299 6.08 -16.77 -1.44
CA ALA A 299 5.63 -15.41 -1.77
C ALA A 299 6.72 -14.37 -1.44
N ARG A 300 7.39 -14.52 -0.27
CA ARG A 300 8.50 -13.63 0.13
C ARG A 300 9.65 -13.69 -0.85
N ALA A 301 10.04 -14.91 -1.28
CA ALA A 301 11.13 -15.09 -2.24
C ALA A 301 10.81 -14.38 -3.56
N LEU A 302 9.56 -14.50 -4.03
CA LEU A 302 9.14 -13.84 -5.26
C LEU A 302 9.10 -12.31 -5.08
N LEU A 303 8.59 -11.81 -3.94
CA LEU A 303 8.56 -10.36 -3.65
C LEU A 303 9.98 -9.78 -3.64
N LEU A 304 10.92 -10.44 -2.96
CA LEU A 304 12.29 -9.93 -2.86
C LEU A 304 12.99 -10.00 -4.22
N SER A 305 12.74 -11.06 -5.00
CA SER A 305 13.26 -11.17 -6.36
C SER A 305 12.73 -10.04 -7.25
N ALA A 306 11.42 -9.75 -7.17
CA ALA A 306 10.79 -8.69 -7.96
C ALA A 306 11.31 -7.31 -7.54
N SER A 307 11.46 -7.08 -6.22
CA SER A 307 12.01 -5.82 -5.69
C SER A 307 13.45 -5.61 -6.17
N SER A 308 14.28 -6.64 -6.05
CA SER A 308 15.69 -6.59 -6.51
C SER A 308 15.77 -6.36 -8.03
N SER A 309 14.89 -7.01 -8.80
CA SER A 309 14.83 -6.81 -10.26
C SER A 309 14.51 -5.35 -10.60
N PHE A 310 13.55 -4.77 -9.87
CA PHE A 310 13.20 -3.34 -10.03
C PHE A 310 14.40 -2.45 -9.71
N ASP A 311 15.10 -2.70 -8.60
CA ASP A 311 16.26 -1.89 -8.17
C ASP A 311 17.40 -1.97 -9.18
N GLN A 312 17.49 -3.08 -9.95
CA GLN A 312 18.51 -3.27 -11.00
C GLN A 312 18.03 -2.80 -12.38
N ASP A 313 16.85 -2.20 -12.48
CA ASP A 313 16.24 -1.69 -13.72
C ASP A 313 16.16 -2.77 -14.81
N ARG A 314 15.76 -3.97 -14.44
CA ARG A 314 15.63 -5.09 -15.39
C ARG A 314 14.26 -5.04 -16.09
N ALA A 315 14.28 -5.24 -17.40
CA ALA A 315 13.07 -5.22 -18.23
C ALA A 315 12.02 -6.26 -17.79
N SER A 316 12.47 -7.41 -17.28
CA SER A 316 11.58 -8.48 -16.79
C SER A 316 10.76 -8.09 -15.56
N SER A 317 11.10 -6.98 -14.91
CA SER A 317 10.42 -6.58 -13.67
C SER A 317 8.90 -6.38 -13.85
N HIS A 318 8.44 -6.04 -15.06
CA HIS A 318 7.00 -5.82 -15.30
C HIS A 318 6.14 -7.06 -15.01
N LEU A 319 6.56 -8.23 -15.45
CA LEU A 319 5.86 -9.48 -15.16
C LEU A 319 6.03 -9.85 -13.68
N LEU A 320 7.27 -9.76 -13.18
CA LEU A 320 7.61 -10.17 -11.82
C LEU A 320 6.82 -9.39 -10.75
N TYR A 321 6.65 -8.07 -10.89
CA TYR A 321 5.95 -7.32 -9.85
C TYR A 321 4.45 -7.69 -9.78
N MET A 322 3.83 -8.01 -10.93
CA MET A 322 2.45 -8.48 -10.93
C MET A 322 2.34 -9.86 -10.28
N GLN A 323 3.26 -10.76 -10.63
CA GLN A 323 3.32 -12.09 -10.01
C GLN A 323 3.54 -12.01 -8.50
N ALA A 324 4.43 -11.13 -8.04
CA ALA A 324 4.67 -10.92 -6.61
C ALA A 324 3.42 -10.40 -5.91
N LYS A 325 2.72 -9.42 -6.52
CA LYS A 325 1.49 -8.88 -5.94
C LYS A 325 0.42 -9.96 -5.78
N VAL A 326 0.20 -10.77 -6.81
CA VAL A 326 -0.78 -11.85 -6.77
C VAL A 326 -0.38 -12.90 -5.73
N ALA A 327 0.87 -13.38 -5.77
CA ALA A 327 1.34 -14.42 -4.83
C ALA A 327 1.20 -13.98 -3.38
N CYS A 328 1.59 -12.73 -3.07
CA CYS A 328 1.51 -12.21 -1.69
C CYS A 328 0.07 -12.02 -1.23
N SER A 329 -0.81 -11.49 -2.09
CA SER A 329 -2.21 -11.28 -1.71
C SER A 329 -2.97 -12.60 -1.56
N GLU A 330 -2.71 -13.58 -2.42
CA GLU A 330 -3.34 -14.90 -2.29
C GLU A 330 -2.81 -15.66 -1.06
N ALA A 331 -1.50 -15.54 -0.76
CA ALA A 331 -0.95 -16.07 0.48
C ALA A 331 -1.64 -15.43 1.70
N GLY A 332 -1.84 -14.10 1.65
CA GLY A 332 -2.55 -13.37 2.72
C GLY A 332 -3.92 -13.95 2.99
N VAL A 333 -4.71 -14.10 1.94
CA VAL A 333 -6.09 -14.64 2.05
C VAL A 333 -6.07 -16.09 2.53
N ARG A 334 -5.24 -16.93 1.92
CA ARG A 334 -5.24 -18.35 2.22
C ARG A 334 -4.74 -18.64 3.64
N VAL A 335 -3.62 -18.03 4.03
CA VAL A 335 -3.05 -18.22 5.38
C VAL A 335 -4.05 -17.79 6.45
N THR A 336 -4.65 -16.60 6.29
CA THR A 336 -5.57 -16.10 7.32
C THR A 336 -6.85 -16.94 7.38
N GLN A 337 -7.35 -17.44 6.25
CA GLN A 337 -8.49 -18.35 6.22
C GLN A 337 -8.18 -19.69 6.93
N ASP A 338 -7.02 -20.28 6.65
CA ASP A 338 -6.61 -21.55 7.27
C ASP A 338 -6.41 -21.38 8.77
N LEU A 339 -5.92 -20.22 9.22
CA LEU A 339 -5.79 -19.91 10.66
C LEU A 339 -7.16 -19.76 11.33
N MET A 340 -8.15 -19.15 10.66
CA MET A 340 -9.52 -19.11 11.19
C MET A 340 -10.03 -20.53 11.45
N THR A 341 -9.77 -21.46 10.50
CA THR A 341 -10.15 -22.86 10.65
C THR A 341 -9.38 -23.55 11.79
N SER A 342 -8.07 -23.33 11.88
CA SER A 342 -7.22 -24.00 12.87
C SER A 342 -7.51 -23.55 14.30
N PHE A 343 -7.92 -22.30 14.50
CA PHE A 343 -8.25 -21.77 15.82
C PHE A 343 -9.77 -21.79 16.11
N GLY A 344 -10.58 -22.07 15.10
CA GLY A 344 -11.99 -22.40 15.24
C GLY A 344 -12.82 -21.33 15.98
N GLY A 345 -13.65 -21.79 16.89
CA GLY A 345 -14.57 -20.90 17.63
C GLY A 345 -13.85 -19.75 18.39
N THR A 346 -12.62 -19.96 18.84
CA THR A 346 -11.86 -18.91 19.54
C THR A 346 -11.52 -17.76 18.58
N ALA A 347 -11.12 -18.09 17.36
CA ALA A 347 -10.86 -17.09 16.32
C ALA A 347 -12.16 -16.43 15.86
N PHE A 348 -13.20 -17.25 15.62
CA PHE A 348 -14.50 -16.77 15.12
C PHE A 348 -15.17 -15.81 16.11
N ALA A 349 -15.03 -16.07 17.42
CA ALA A 349 -15.62 -15.22 18.46
C ALA A 349 -14.80 -13.97 18.77
N GLY A 350 -13.74 -13.70 18.02
CA GLY A 350 -12.91 -12.50 18.20
C GLY A 350 -12.08 -12.49 19.49
N ARG A 351 -11.84 -13.67 20.08
CA ARG A 351 -11.00 -13.78 21.29
C ARG A 351 -9.51 -13.78 20.97
N MET A 352 -9.18 -13.84 19.69
CA MET A 352 -7.83 -13.76 19.13
C MET A 352 -7.91 -12.94 17.85
N PRO A 353 -6.86 -12.21 17.46
CA PRO A 353 -6.97 -11.27 16.34
C PRO A 353 -6.97 -11.91 14.94
N PHE A 354 -7.13 -13.23 14.84
CA PHE A 354 -7.13 -13.92 13.53
C PHE A 354 -8.26 -13.44 12.61
N GLU A 355 -9.45 -13.11 13.18
CA GLU A 355 -10.56 -12.60 12.38
C GLU A 355 -10.24 -11.22 11.80
N ARG A 356 -9.47 -10.39 12.52
CA ARG A 356 -9.01 -9.09 12.00
C ARG A 356 -8.06 -9.29 10.83
N TYR A 357 -7.04 -10.15 10.98
CA TYR A 357 -6.12 -10.48 9.89
C TYR A 357 -6.87 -11.04 8.68
N PHE A 358 -7.87 -11.91 8.91
CA PHE A 358 -8.69 -12.49 7.85
C PHE A 358 -9.43 -11.38 7.07
N ARG A 359 -10.05 -10.43 7.78
CA ARG A 359 -10.78 -9.32 7.14
C ARG A 359 -9.83 -8.39 6.38
N ASP A 360 -8.70 -8.05 6.98
CA ASP A 360 -7.71 -7.16 6.38
C ASP A 360 -7.11 -7.77 5.11
N ALA A 361 -6.83 -9.10 5.12
CA ALA A 361 -6.23 -9.79 3.98
C ALA A 361 -7.13 -9.78 2.75
N ARG A 362 -8.48 -9.75 2.94
CA ARG A 362 -9.43 -9.76 1.81
C ARG A 362 -9.22 -8.56 0.87
N ALA A 363 -8.72 -7.45 1.39
CA ALA A 363 -8.39 -6.29 0.57
C ALA A 363 -7.41 -6.62 -0.55
N GLY A 364 -6.55 -7.63 -0.35
CA GLY A 364 -5.52 -8.03 -1.31
C GLY A 364 -6.08 -8.51 -2.65
N MET A 365 -7.31 -8.99 -2.67
CA MET A 365 -7.90 -9.50 -3.92
C MET A 365 -8.42 -8.35 -4.81
N VAL A 366 -8.69 -7.17 -4.22
CA VAL A 366 -9.38 -6.08 -4.91
C VAL A 366 -8.64 -4.76 -4.90
N MET A 367 -7.70 -4.55 -3.97
CA MET A 367 -6.96 -3.28 -3.84
C MET A 367 -5.59 -3.32 -4.53
N GLY A 368 -5.14 -2.16 -4.95
CA GLY A 368 -3.95 -1.99 -5.76
C GLY A 368 -4.35 -2.21 -7.21
N MET A 369 -3.97 -3.33 -7.76
CA MET A 369 -4.57 -3.90 -8.97
C MET A 369 -5.35 -5.13 -8.50
N ALA A 370 -6.63 -5.24 -8.86
CA ALA A 370 -7.38 -6.47 -8.57
C ALA A 370 -6.65 -7.68 -9.17
N ASN A 371 -6.66 -8.83 -8.48
CA ASN A 371 -5.89 -9.99 -8.96
C ASN A 371 -6.35 -10.45 -10.34
N ASP A 372 -7.66 -10.39 -10.63
CA ASP A 372 -8.17 -10.76 -11.95
C ASP A 372 -7.57 -9.89 -13.05
N LEU A 373 -7.46 -8.58 -12.81
CA LEU A 373 -6.83 -7.64 -13.74
C LEU A 373 -5.32 -7.91 -13.86
N ALA A 374 -4.65 -8.23 -12.75
CA ALA A 374 -3.23 -8.58 -12.79
C ALA A 374 -3.00 -9.82 -13.67
N TYR A 375 -3.82 -10.86 -13.50
CA TYR A 375 -3.73 -12.06 -14.33
C TYR A 375 -3.93 -11.74 -15.82
N GLN A 376 -4.96 -10.93 -16.15
CA GLN A 376 -5.19 -10.50 -17.53
C GLN A 376 -3.98 -9.77 -18.11
N ASN A 377 -3.37 -8.88 -17.33
CA ASN A 377 -2.23 -8.06 -17.78
C ASN A 377 -0.94 -8.87 -17.90
N MET A 378 -0.83 -10.02 -17.24
CA MET A 378 0.32 -10.92 -17.37
C MET A 378 0.33 -11.63 -18.72
N ILE A 379 -0.85 -11.96 -19.28
CA ILE A 379 -0.94 -12.81 -20.47
C ILE A 379 -0.13 -12.26 -21.64
N PRO A 380 -0.30 -10.98 -22.08
CA PRO A 380 0.52 -10.50 -23.19
C PRO A 380 2.02 -10.46 -22.91
N LEU A 381 2.42 -10.38 -21.63
CA LEU A 381 3.84 -10.43 -21.28
C LEU A 381 4.41 -11.86 -21.29
N MET A 382 3.57 -12.86 -21.03
CA MET A 382 3.96 -14.28 -21.00
C MET A 382 3.95 -14.91 -22.39
N PHE A 383 3.09 -14.43 -23.27
CA PHE A 383 2.84 -15.00 -24.59
C PHE A 383 3.16 -14.01 -25.71
N GLN A 384 4.23 -13.22 -25.55
CA GLN A 384 4.69 -12.33 -26.62
C GLN A 384 5.04 -13.17 -27.86
N GLU A 385 4.34 -12.94 -28.96
CA GLU A 385 4.73 -13.49 -30.26
C GLU A 385 5.95 -12.71 -30.75
N ASN A 386 7.03 -13.42 -31.07
CA ASN A 386 8.27 -12.83 -31.61
C ASN A 386 8.04 -12.26 -33.03
#